data_5d78f460da099301d0eaeebaeb229c7c
#
_entry.id   5d78f460da099301d0eaeebaeb229c7c
#
_cell.length_a   1.000
_cell.length_b   1.000
_cell.length_c   1.000
_cell.angle_alpha   90.00
_cell.angle_beta   90.00
_cell.angle_gamma   90.00
#
_symmetry.space_group_name_H-M   'P 1'
#
loop_
_entity.id
_entity.type
_entity.pdbx_description
1 polymer ?
#
loop_
_entity_poly.entity_id
_entity_poly.type
_entity_poly.pdbx_seq_one_letter_code
_entity_poly.pdbx_strand_id
1 'polypeptide(L)'
;PAESFGSGRGLAHIPRSENVARRVPNAVSGRAAHPPKAEKDQSKKLNDKERQLAIRSAIAATADAELVAERGHAFDDDLDLPLVVSDEFEDLKKTQEALGVLEAVGVDADIERAEEGRSVRSGRGKTRGRKYSQPKSVLVVTSEEPSRAARNLAGVDVATAGEVNAEDLAPGAHPGRLTLWTESAVEEVAER
;
A
#
# COMPACT_ATOMS: atom_id res chain seq x y z
N PRO A 1 22.49 -28.46 14.98
CA PRO A 1 23.08 -27.82 16.16
C PRO A 1 24.54 -27.53 15.88
N ALA A 2 25.09 -26.47 16.51
CA ALA A 2 26.50 -26.11 16.42
C ALA A 2 27.11 -26.16 17.82
N GLU A 3 28.13 -26.99 17.97
CA GLU A 3 28.80 -27.23 19.24
C GLU A 3 30.32 -27.16 19.07
N SER A 4 31.04 -26.86 20.14
CA SER A 4 32.51 -26.91 20.13
C SER A 4 32.99 -28.35 20.07
N PHE A 5 34.08 -28.59 19.32
CA PHE A 5 34.72 -29.93 19.29
C PHE A 5 35.54 -30.21 20.56
N GLY A 6 35.60 -29.33 21.50
CA GLY A 6 36.39 -29.47 22.72
C GLY A 6 37.89 -29.45 22.47
N SER A 7 38.63 -30.07 23.40
CA SER A 7 40.10 -30.17 23.36
C SER A 7 40.55 -31.32 22.48
N GLY A 8 41.78 -31.29 21.98
CA GLY A 8 42.42 -32.40 21.28
C GLY A 8 42.46 -32.29 19.76
N ARG A 9 41.70 -31.40 19.14
CA ARG A 9 41.69 -31.22 17.66
C ARG A 9 42.53 -30.03 17.20
N GLY A 10 43.17 -29.28 18.10
CA GLY A 10 43.89 -28.05 17.75
C GLY A 10 43.08 -26.93 17.16
N LEU A 11 41.75 -26.97 17.35
CA LEU A 11 40.80 -25.96 16.85
C LEU A 11 40.29 -25.10 18.03
N ALA A 12 40.05 -23.82 17.76
CA ALA A 12 39.49 -22.92 18.76
C ALA A 12 38.13 -23.45 19.27
N HIS A 13 37.86 -23.28 20.57
CA HIS A 13 36.65 -23.71 21.25
C HIS A 13 35.46 -22.80 20.89
N ILE A 14 35.08 -22.78 19.63
CA ILE A 14 33.96 -22.02 19.10
C ILE A 14 32.90 -23.00 18.58
N PRO A 15 31.61 -22.73 18.75
CA PRO A 15 30.55 -23.56 18.18
C PRO A 15 30.71 -23.69 16.67
N ARG A 16 30.73 -24.94 16.18
CA ARG A 16 30.95 -25.26 14.76
C ARG A 16 29.84 -26.14 14.22
N SER A 17 29.57 -25.98 12.93
CA SER A 17 28.77 -26.89 12.13
C SER A 17 29.65 -27.32 10.96
N GLU A 18 29.94 -28.60 10.81
CA GLU A 18 30.81 -29.15 9.75
C GLU A 18 32.18 -28.46 9.71
N ASN A 19 32.91 -28.13 10.57
CA ASN A 19 34.18 -27.37 10.61
C ASN A 19 34.04 -25.84 10.49
N VAL A 20 32.88 -25.29 10.14
CA VAL A 20 32.67 -23.84 10.02
C VAL A 20 32.22 -23.29 11.37
N ALA A 21 32.88 -22.23 11.84
CA ALA A 21 32.46 -21.50 13.04
C ALA A 21 31.07 -20.87 12.85
N ARG A 22 30.22 -21.03 13.85
CA ARG A 22 28.83 -20.56 13.85
C ARG A 22 28.51 -19.86 15.18
N ARG A 23 27.35 -19.21 15.27
CA ARG A 23 26.76 -18.63 16.46
C ARG A 23 27.53 -17.47 17.12
N VAL A 24 28.82 -17.29 16.93
CA VAL A 24 29.57 -16.20 17.49
C VAL A 24 29.57 -14.98 16.55
N PRO A 25 29.53 -13.75 17.07
CA PRO A 25 29.40 -12.56 16.20
C PRO A 25 30.63 -12.27 15.38
N ASN A 26 31.81 -12.74 15.76
CA ASN A 26 33.08 -12.58 15.07
C ASN A 26 33.37 -13.65 13.99
N ALA A 27 32.46 -14.59 13.79
CA ALA A 27 32.59 -15.60 12.73
C ALA A 27 31.85 -15.17 11.47
N VAL A 28 32.39 -15.49 10.31
CA VAL A 28 31.71 -15.36 9.02
C VAL A 28 30.46 -16.22 9.04
N SER A 29 29.31 -15.65 8.69
CA SER A 29 27.99 -16.29 8.80
C SER A 29 27.60 -16.71 10.24
N GLY A 30 28.17 -16.09 11.25
CA GLY A 30 27.75 -16.19 12.64
C GLY A 30 26.45 -15.41 12.91
N ARG A 31 26.12 -15.24 14.17
CA ARG A 31 24.94 -14.43 14.54
C ARG A 31 25.25 -12.93 14.45
N ALA A 32 24.26 -12.13 14.13
CA ALA A 32 24.36 -10.69 14.27
C ALA A 32 24.50 -10.30 15.76
N ALA A 33 25.45 -9.40 16.11
CA ALA A 33 25.67 -8.97 17.47
C ALA A 33 24.44 -8.23 18.04
N HIS A 34 23.80 -7.42 17.21
CA HIS A 34 22.57 -6.68 17.52
C HIS A 34 21.50 -6.95 16.46
N PRO A 35 20.85 -8.13 16.49
CA PRO A 35 19.82 -8.44 15.50
C PRO A 35 18.57 -7.56 15.74
N PRO A 36 17.78 -7.32 14.68
CA PRO A 36 16.52 -6.63 14.86
C PRO A 36 15.59 -7.45 15.77
N LYS A 37 14.87 -6.76 16.63
CA LYS A 37 13.88 -7.36 17.55
C LYS A 37 12.47 -7.03 17.03
N ALA A 38 11.55 -8.00 17.13
CA ALA A 38 10.15 -7.81 16.77
C ALA A 38 9.43 -6.78 17.66
N GLU A 39 9.87 -6.66 18.91
CA GLU A 39 9.32 -5.73 19.90
C GLU A 39 9.74 -4.27 19.68
N LYS A 40 10.71 -4.02 18.80
CA LYS A 40 11.19 -2.65 18.54
C LYS A 40 10.11 -1.87 17.81
N ASP A 41 9.71 -0.75 18.38
CA ASP A 41 8.89 0.23 17.71
C ASP A 41 9.64 0.82 16.51
N GLN A 42 9.08 0.62 15.30
CA GLN A 42 9.62 1.13 14.03
C GLN A 42 8.99 2.47 13.66
N SER A 43 7.94 2.90 14.36
CA SER A 43 7.26 4.15 14.07
C SER A 43 8.17 5.36 14.32
N LYS A 44 7.94 6.42 13.58
CA LYS A 44 8.61 7.71 13.77
C LYS A 44 7.56 8.78 13.97
N LYS A 45 7.78 9.60 14.98
CA LYS A 45 6.92 10.74 15.23
C LYS A 45 7.15 11.80 14.16
N LEU A 46 6.06 12.17 13.48
CA LEU A 46 6.00 13.31 12.57
C LEU A 46 5.23 14.45 13.25
N ASN A 47 5.58 15.69 12.91
CA ASN A 47 4.81 16.85 13.34
C ASN A 47 3.46 16.86 12.60
N ASP A 48 2.39 17.25 13.30
CA ASP A 48 1.04 17.23 12.72
C ASP A 48 0.91 18.18 11.51
N LYS A 49 1.57 19.34 11.56
CA LYS A 49 1.61 20.29 10.42
C LYS A 49 2.33 19.69 9.19
N GLU A 50 3.40 18.93 9.39
CA GLU A 50 4.09 18.25 8.29
C GLU A 50 3.21 17.16 7.67
N ARG A 51 2.50 16.39 8.50
CA ARG A 51 1.54 15.38 8.04
C ARG A 51 0.42 16.02 7.23
N GLN A 52 -0.19 17.10 7.73
CA GLN A 52 -1.24 17.82 7.00
C GLN A 52 -0.75 18.38 5.67
N LEU A 53 0.45 18.94 5.64
CA LEU A 53 1.04 19.44 4.40
C LEU A 53 1.26 18.31 3.38
N ALA A 54 1.72 17.15 3.84
CA ALA A 54 1.89 15.97 2.98
C ALA A 54 0.55 15.48 2.41
N ILE A 55 -0.51 15.45 3.22
CA ILE A 55 -1.85 15.06 2.76
C ILE A 55 -2.36 16.07 1.71
N ARG A 56 -2.27 17.36 1.97
CA ARG A 56 -2.69 18.40 1.01
C ARG A 56 -1.91 18.32 -0.31
N SER A 57 -0.60 18.11 -0.23
CA SER A 57 0.22 17.89 -1.43
C SER A 57 -0.18 16.64 -2.20
N ALA A 58 -0.50 15.54 -1.50
CA ALA A 58 -0.94 14.30 -2.12
C ALA A 58 -2.33 14.45 -2.78
N ILE A 59 -3.26 15.19 -2.16
CA ILE A 59 -4.56 15.51 -2.76
C ILE A 59 -4.37 16.33 -4.04
N ALA A 60 -3.54 17.37 -4.01
CA ALA A 60 -3.26 18.18 -5.19
C ALA A 60 -2.70 17.34 -6.36
N ALA A 61 -1.85 16.36 -6.06
CA ALA A 61 -1.29 15.46 -7.05
C ALA A 61 -2.33 14.50 -7.69
N THR A 62 -3.47 14.26 -7.05
CA THR A 62 -4.56 13.45 -7.64
C THR A 62 -5.36 14.19 -8.70
N ALA A 63 -5.27 15.52 -8.74
CA ALA A 63 -5.89 16.35 -9.75
C ALA A 63 -5.00 16.61 -10.97
N ASP A 64 -3.76 16.14 -10.95
CA ASP A 64 -2.79 16.31 -12.03
C ASP A 64 -2.75 15.06 -12.90
N ALA A 65 -3.30 15.16 -14.12
CA ALA A 65 -3.41 14.05 -15.06
C ALA A 65 -2.02 13.50 -15.47
N GLU A 66 -0.99 14.36 -15.56
CA GLU A 66 0.36 13.92 -15.91
C GLU A 66 0.94 13.02 -14.81
N LEU A 67 0.77 13.40 -13.54
CA LEU A 67 1.22 12.59 -12.40
C LEU A 67 0.46 11.29 -12.27
N VAL A 68 -0.85 11.29 -12.57
CA VAL A 68 -1.68 10.07 -12.54
C VAL A 68 -1.26 9.10 -13.64
N ALA A 69 -0.97 9.61 -14.84
CA ALA A 69 -0.46 8.82 -15.95
C ALA A 69 0.96 8.29 -15.69
N GLU A 70 1.87 9.13 -15.14
CA GLU A 70 3.24 8.72 -14.79
C GLU A 70 3.25 7.58 -13.76
N ARG A 71 2.28 7.61 -12.84
CA ARG A 71 2.09 6.53 -11.87
C ARG A 71 1.70 5.20 -12.54
N GLY A 72 1.13 5.22 -13.73
CA GLY A 72 0.75 4.06 -14.54
C GLY A 72 -0.71 3.62 -14.32
N HIS A 73 -1.59 4.55 -13.99
CA HIS A 73 -3.02 4.34 -14.07
C HIS A 73 -3.49 4.34 -15.53
N ALA A 74 -4.48 3.51 -15.85
CA ALA A 74 -5.10 3.44 -17.17
C ALA A 74 -6.44 4.20 -17.13
N PHE A 75 -6.52 5.30 -17.85
CA PHE A 75 -7.72 6.11 -18.01
C PHE A 75 -7.68 6.81 -19.36
N ASP A 76 -8.83 7.31 -19.81
CA ASP A 76 -8.91 8.02 -21.09
C ASP A 76 -8.28 9.41 -20.99
N ASP A 77 -7.52 9.82 -22.00
CA ASP A 77 -6.81 11.12 -22.02
C ASP A 77 -7.76 12.33 -21.94
N ASP A 78 -9.03 12.13 -22.29
CA ASP A 78 -10.07 13.18 -22.26
C ASP A 78 -10.75 13.29 -20.87
N LEU A 79 -10.32 12.51 -19.87
CA LEU A 79 -10.92 12.48 -18.54
C LEU A 79 -10.46 13.68 -17.70
N ASP A 80 -11.40 14.51 -17.27
CA ASP A 80 -11.13 15.60 -16.36
C ASP A 80 -10.93 15.11 -14.93
N LEU A 81 -9.79 15.42 -14.34
CA LEU A 81 -9.48 15.12 -12.94
C LEU A 81 -9.56 16.39 -12.07
N PRO A 82 -10.00 16.28 -10.81
CA PRO A 82 -10.40 15.10 -10.06
C PRO A 82 -11.81 14.59 -10.40
N LEU A 83 -12.01 13.28 -10.28
CA LEU A 83 -13.32 12.66 -10.53
C LEU A 83 -14.25 12.89 -9.33
N VAL A 84 -15.43 13.42 -9.59
CA VAL A 84 -16.46 13.63 -8.55
C VAL A 84 -17.77 12.97 -8.97
N VAL A 85 -18.40 12.26 -8.03
CA VAL A 85 -19.68 11.58 -8.21
C VAL A 85 -20.67 12.01 -7.14
N SER A 86 -21.96 11.82 -7.40
CA SER A 86 -22.99 12.11 -6.42
C SER A 86 -22.89 11.21 -5.18
N ASP A 87 -23.41 11.69 -4.07
CA ASP A 87 -23.41 10.95 -2.79
C ASP A 87 -24.25 9.66 -2.83
N GLU A 88 -25.13 9.48 -3.82
CA GLU A 88 -25.84 8.23 -4.06
C GLU A 88 -24.92 7.02 -4.25
N PHE A 89 -23.66 7.26 -4.65
CA PHE A 89 -22.64 6.21 -4.75
C PHE A 89 -22.34 5.56 -3.40
N GLU A 90 -22.48 6.26 -2.29
CA GLU A 90 -22.21 5.74 -0.94
C GLU A 90 -23.26 4.69 -0.52
N ASP A 91 -24.49 4.85 -0.98
CA ASP A 91 -25.63 3.95 -0.68
C ASP A 91 -25.59 2.64 -1.48
N LEU A 92 -24.71 2.50 -2.46
CA LEU A 92 -24.61 1.31 -3.28
C LEU A 92 -24.18 0.09 -2.45
N LYS A 93 -24.91 -1.01 -2.60
CA LYS A 93 -24.66 -2.26 -1.85
C LYS A 93 -24.05 -3.37 -2.71
N LYS A 94 -24.29 -3.32 -4.03
CA LYS A 94 -23.81 -4.36 -4.94
C LYS A 94 -22.57 -3.89 -5.71
N THR A 95 -21.57 -4.76 -5.78
CA THR A 95 -20.34 -4.51 -6.54
C THR A 95 -20.60 -4.25 -8.03
N GLN A 96 -21.62 -4.87 -8.59
CA GLN A 96 -21.98 -4.69 -10.01
C GLN A 96 -22.52 -3.28 -10.27
N GLU A 97 -23.29 -2.71 -9.34
CA GLU A 97 -23.79 -1.33 -9.44
C GLU A 97 -22.63 -0.33 -9.35
N ALA A 98 -21.69 -0.55 -8.41
CA ALA A 98 -20.50 0.28 -8.29
C ALA A 98 -19.59 0.19 -9.55
N LEU A 99 -19.44 -1.01 -10.10
CA LEU A 99 -18.68 -1.20 -11.35
C LEU A 99 -19.33 -0.44 -12.50
N GLY A 100 -20.65 -0.50 -12.64
CA GLY A 100 -21.39 0.23 -13.69
C GLY A 100 -21.21 1.75 -13.59
N VAL A 101 -21.10 2.32 -12.38
CA VAL A 101 -20.80 3.75 -12.21
C VAL A 101 -19.34 4.03 -12.64
N LEU A 102 -18.39 3.16 -12.24
CA LEU A 102 -16.97 3.33 -12.60
C LEU A 102 -16.74 3.18 -14.12
N GLU A 103 -17.48 2.29 -14.79
CA GLU A 103 -17.51 2.19 -16.26
C GLU A 103 -18.07 3.48 -16.91
N ALA A 104 -19.14 4.02 -16.35
CA ALA A 104 -19.73 5.26 -16.86
C ALA A 104 -18.80 6.48 -16.69
N VAL A 105 -17.95 6.46 -15.67
CA VAL A 105 -16.93 7.49 -15.43
C VAL A 105 -15.66 7.28 -16.26
N GLY A 106 -15.45 6.08 -16.85
CA GLY A 106 -14.30 5.76 -17.71
C GLY A 106 -13.05 5.32 -16.94
N VAL A 107 -13.22 4.64 -15.81
CA VAL A 107 -12.09 4.13 -14.98
C VAL A 107 -12.05 2.60 -14.88
N ASP A 108 -12.88 1.91 -15.65
CA ASP A 108 -12.92 0.46 -15.76
C ASP A 108 -11.60 -0.14 -16.24
N ALA A 109 -10.94 0.47 -17.20
CA ALA A 109 -9.64 0.05 -17.71
C ALA A 109 -8.57 -0.06 -16.59
N ASP A 110 -8.61 0.80 -15.60
CA ASP A 110 -7.68 0.73 -14.47
C ASP A 110 -7.99 -0.42 -13.51
N ILE A 111 -9.27 -0.76 -13.35
CA ILE A 111 -9.70 -1.92 -12.55
C ILE A 111 -9.31 -3.22 -13.26
N GLU A 112 -9.52 -3.32 -14.57
CA GLU A 112 -9.08 -4.46 -15.38
C GLU A 112 -7.55 -4.63 -15.31
N ARG A 113 -6.79 -3.55 -15.46
CA ARG A 113 -5.33 -3.55 -15.29
C ARG A 113 -4.93 -4.11 -13.92
N ALA A 114 -5.64 -3.74 -12.85
CA ALA A 114 -5.36 -4.22 -11.50
C ALA A 114 -5.73 -5.69 -11.30
N GLU A 115 -6.77 -6.18 -11.96
CA GLU A 115 -7.18 -7.58 -11.93
C GLU A 115 -6.20 -8.47 -12.67
N GLU A 116 -5.84 -8.11 -13.90
CA GLU A 116 -4.84 -8.83 -14.72
C GLU A 116 -3.45 -8.81 -14.09
N GLY A 117 -3.09 -7.70 -13.44
CA GLY A 117 -1.80 -7.53 -12.75
C GLY A 117 -1.65 -8.38 -11.48
N ARG A 118 -2.66 -9.12 -11.07
CA ARG A 118 -2.60 -9.98 -9.89
C ARG A 118 -1.69 -11.17 -10.12
N SER A 119 -0.58 -11.23 -9.39
CA SER A 119 0.42 -12.29 -9.54
C SER A 119 0.84 -12.90 -8.19
N VAL A 120 1.41 -14.11 -8.25
CA VAL A 120 1.99 -14.73 -7.06
C VAL A 120 3.28 -14.02 -6.69
N ARG A 121 3.35 -13.50 -5.48
CA ARG A 121 4.52 -12.78 -4.95
C ARG A 121 5.76 -13.66 -4.96
N SER A 122 6.88 -13.10 -5.39
CA SER A 122 8.19 -13.74 -5.25
C SER A 122 8.65 -13.77 -3.78
N GLY A 123 9.56 -14.68 -3.45
CA GLY A 123 10.12 -14.79 -2.10
C GLY A 123 9.21 -15.53 -1.11
N ARG A 124 9.64 -15.53 0.15
CA ARG A 124 8.98 -16.28 1.24
C ARG A 124 7.72 -15.63 1.82
N GLY A 125 7.42 -14.40 1.47
CA GLY A 125 6.20 -13.71 1.88
C GLY A 125 4.93 -14.46 1.48
N LYS A 126 4.96 -15.17 0.33
CA LYS A 126 3.84 -15.98 -0.16
C LYS A 126 3.43 -17.14 0.77
N THR A 127 4.38 -17.68 1.52
CA THR A 127 4.12 -18.76 2.50
C THR A 127 3.72 -18.22 3.88
N ARG A 128 3.71 -16.88 4.04
CA ARG A 128 3.40 -16.18 5.29
C ARG A 128 2.10 -15.37 5.20
N GLY A 129 1.11 -15.87 4.48
CA GLY A 129 -0.20 -15.21 4.31
C GLY A 129 -0.26 -14.10 3.27
N ARG A 130 0.86 -13.74 2.61
CA ARG A 130 0.94 -12.68 1.58
C ARG A 130 1.20 -13.28 0.20
N LYS A 131 0.33 -14.19 -0.24
CA LYS A 131 0.53 -14.97 -1.46
C LYS A 131 0.53 -14.12 -2.73
N TYR A 132 -0.38 -13.18 -2.83
CA TYR A 132 -0.59 -12.38 -4.04
C TYR A 132 0.00 -10.98 -3.92
N SER A 133 0.46 -10.44 -5.04
CA SER A 133 0.71 -9.02 -5.27
C SER A 133 -0.32 -8.54 -6.27
N GLN A 134 -0.95 -7.42 -6.00
CA GLN A 134 -1.96 -6.80 -6.85
C GLN A 134 -1.65 -5.32 -6.96
N PRO A 135 -1.66 -4.74 -8.17
CA PRO A 135 -1.52 -3.30 -8.34
C PRO A 135 -2.66 -2.54 -7.62
N LYS A 136 -2.36 -1.35 -7.17
CA LYS A 136 -3.37 -0.42 -6.68
C LYS A 136 -4.09 0.21 -7.87
N SER A 137 -5.41 0.31 -7.77
CA SER A 137 -6.31 0.97 -8.70
C SER A 137 -6.92 2.21 -8.02
N VAL A 138 -8.12 2.55 -8.41
CA VAL A 138 -8.86 3.72 -7.94
C VAL A 138 -8.95 3.76 -6.42
N LEU A 139 -8.78 4.94 -5.85
CA LEU A 139 -9.14 5.24 -4.48
C LEU A 139 -10.53 5.91 -4.48
N VAL A 140 -11.46 5.33 -3.77
CA VAL A 140 -12.78 5.92 -3.56
C VAL A 140 -12.81 6.62 -2.20
N VAL A 141 -13.13 7.90 -2.20
CA VAL A 141 -13.26 8.68 -0.95
C VAL A 141 -14.72 9.06 -0.77
N THR A 142 -15.26 8.63 0.36
CA THR A 142 -16.65 8.83 0.78
C THR A 142 -16.70 9.76 2.00
N SER A 143 -17.85 10.29 2.33
CA SER A 143 -18.01 11.16 3.49
C SER A 143 -17.97 10.37 4.81
N GLU A 144 -19.09 9.80 5.25
CA GLU A 144 -19.21 9.21 6.58
C GLU A 144 -18.89 7.70 6.61
N GLU A 145 -19.44 6.93 5.68
CA GLU A 145 -19.25 5.49 5.66
C GLU A 145 -18.52 4.99 4.40
N PRO A 146 -17.53 4.08 4.54
CA PRO A 146 -16.83 3.54 3.40
C PRO A 146 -17.75 2.67 2.53
N SER A 147 -17.78 2.91 1.21
CA SER A 147 -18.58 2.14 0.28
C SER A 147 -18.22 0.66 0.30
N ARG A 148 -19.15 -0.19 0.74
CA ARG A 148 -18.97 -1.65 0.76
C ARG A 148 -18.97 -2.25 -0.64
N ALA A 149 -19.67 -1.63 -1.56
CA ALA A 149 -19.77 -2.08 -2.95
C ALA A 149 -18.43 -1.95 -3.68
N ALA A 150 -17.76 -0.81 -3.56
CA ALA A 150 -16.50 -0.53 -4.22
C ALA A 150 -15.32 -1.32 -3.60
N ARG A 151 -15.32 -1.57 -2.31
CA ARG A 151 -14.21 -2.21 -1.58
C ARG A 151 -13.83 -3.60 -2.10
N ASN A 152 -14.74 -4.32 -2.75
CA ASN A 152 -14.50 -5.67 -3.25
C ASN A 152 -13.93 -5.70 -4.68
N LEU A 153 -13.84 -4.55 -5.34
CA LEU A 153 -13.27 -4.46 -6.69
C LEU A 153 -11.74 -4.60 -6.67
N ALA A 154 -11.19 -5.06 -7.78
CA ALA A 154 -9.77 -5.36 -7.91
C ALA A 154 -8.90 -4.09 -7.75
N GLY A 155 -8.02 -4.08 -6.75
CA GLY A 155 -7.09 -2.96 -6.51
C GLY A 155 -7.72 -1.69 -5.95
N VAL A 156 -9.04 -1.63 -5.82
CA VAL A 156 -9.76 -0.47 -5.26
C VAL A 156 -9.62 -0.44 -3.75
N ASP A 157 -9.27 0.72 -3.23
CA ASP A 157 -9.32 1.02 -1.81
C ASP A 157 -10.44 2.05 -1.55
N VAL A 158 -11.01 2.01 -0.38
CA VAL A 158 -12.04 2.96 0.05
C VAL A 158 -11.62 3.58 1.36
N ALA A 159 -11.71 4.89 1.45
CA ALA A 159 -11.40 5.67 2.65
C ALA A 159 -12.50 6.70 2.88
N THR A 160 -12.71 7.11 4.13
CA THR A 160 -13.58 8.25 4.44
C THR A 160 -12.78 9.56 4.39
N ALA A 161 -13.46 10.67 4.15
CA ALA A 161 -12.84 12.00 4.10
C ALA A 161 -12.07 12.34 5.40
N GLY A 162 -12.57 11.87 6.55
CA GLY A 162 -11.91 12.03 7.84
C GLY A 162 -10.66 11.16 8.04
N GLU A 163 -10.59 9.98 7.42
CA GLU A 163 -9.51 8.99 7.59
C GLU A 163 -8.47 9.03 6.47
N VAL A 164 -8.79 9.60 5.30
CA VAL A 164 -7.89 9.63 4.16
C VAL A 164 -6.52 10.20 4.54
N ASN A 165 -5.46 9.51 4.15
CA ASN A 165 -4.09 9.87 4.50
C ASN A 165 -3.16 9.83 3.29
N ALA A 166 -1.91 10.28 3.49
CA ALA A 166 -0.92 10.33 2.42
C ALA A 166 -0.53 8.94 1.89
N GLU A 167 -0.69 7.86 2.67
CA GLU A 167 -0.42 6.50 2.23
C GLU A 167 -1.49 6.00 1.25
N ASP A 168 -2.76 6.39 1.47
CA ASP A 168 -3.86 6.05 0.57
C ASP A 168 -3.75 6.79 -0.76
N LEU A 169 -3.43 8.09 -0.71
CA LEU A 169 -3.30 8.97 -1.88
C LEU A 169 -2.00 8.76 -2.67
N ALA A 170 -0.93 8.37 -1.99
CA ALA A 170 0.39 8.16 -2.58
C ALA A 170 1.03 6.85 -2.10
N PRO A 171 0.43 5.69 -2.40
CA PRO A 171 0.95 4.39 -1.98
C PRO A 171 2.37 4.18 -2.49
N GLY A 172 3.29 3.81 -1.58
CA GLY A 172 4.71 3.64 -1.90
C GLY A 172 5.48 4.95 -2.07
N ALA A 173 4.94 6.07 -1.61
CA ALA A 173 5.47 7.43 -1.75
C ALA A 173 5.53 7.95 -3.20
N HIS A 174 4.74 7.36 -4.10
CA HIS A 174 4.54 7.86 -5.46
C HIS A 174 3.21 8.62 -5.52
N PRO A 175 3.20 9.92 -5.85
CA PRO A 175 1.99 10.73 -5.96
C PRO A 175 1.15 10.36 -7.18
N GLY A 176 -0.04 10.96 -7.30
CA GLY A 176 -0.88 10.83 -8.49
C GLY A 176 -1.71 9.54 -8.52
N ARG A 177 -2.33 9.14 -7.41
CA ARG A 177 -3.28 8.04 -7.43
C ARG A 177 -4.60 8.48 -8.06
N LEU A 178 -5.14 7.67 -8.98
CA LEU A 178 -6.47 7.90 -9.54
C LEU A 178 -7.51 7.83 -8.41
N THR A 179 -8.26 8.92 -8.20
CA THR A 179 -9.13 9.08 -7.04
C THR A 179 -10.52 9.54 -7.47
N LEU A 180 -11.53 8.86 -6.93
CA LEU A 180 -12.94 9.19 -7.09
C LEU A 180 -13.47 9.75 -5.76
N TRP A 181 -14.07 10.93 -5.80
CA TRP A 181 -14.60 11.63 -4.64
C TRP A 181 -16.13 11.67 -4.71
N THR A 182 -16.81 11.57 -3.58
CA THR A 182 -18.20 11.98 -3.47
C THR A 182 -18.29 13.49 -3.23
N GLU A 183 -19.38 14.12 -3.59
CA GLU A 183 -19.56 15.58 -3.42
C GLU A 183 -19.35 16.00 -1.96
N SER A 184 -20.02 15.32 -1.03
CA SER A 184 -19.88 15.56 0.40
C SER A 184 -18.46 15.32 0.92
N ALA A 185 -17.74 14.32 0.39
CA ALA A 185 -16.35 14.07 0.79
C ALA A 185 -15.40 15.20 0.39
N VAL A 186 -15.63 15.85 -0.77
CA VAL A 186 -14.83 17.01 -1.20
C VAL A 186 -15.04 18.19 -0.24
N GLU A 187 -16.29 18.43 0.17
CA GLU A 187 -16.62 19.51 1.11
C GLU A 187 -15.95 19.27 2.47
N GLU A 188 -16.06 18.06 3.00
CA GLU A 188 -15.46 17.68 4.29
C GLU A 188 -13.92 17.78 4.29
N VAL A 189 -13.28 17.34 3.20
CA VAL A 189 -11.81 17.47 3.07
C VAL A 189 -11.38 18.92 2.94
N ALA A 190 -12.18 19.81 2.32
CA ALA A 190 -11.89 21.21 2.21
C ALA A 190 -11.92 21.95 3.56
N GLU A 191 -12.75 21.48 4.50
CA GLU A 191 -12.83 22.02 5.86
C GLU A 191 -11.69 21.55 6.78
N ARG A 192 -10.99 20.47 6.42
CA ARG A 192 -9.90 19.87 7.19
C ARG A 192 -8.54 20.53 6.93
#